data_1bd5af6a0e6c9cc2bf99baddbc7d473a
#
_entry.id   1bd5af6a0e6c9cc2bf99baddbc7d473a
#
_cell.length_a   1.000
_cell.length_b   1.000
_cell.length_c   1.000
_cell.angle_alpha   90.00
_cell.angle_beta   90.00
_cell.angle_gamma   90.00
#
_symmetry.space_group_name_H-M   'P 1'
#
loop_
_entity.id
_entity.type
_entity.pdbx_description
1 polymer ?
#
loop_
_entity_poly.entity_id
_entity_poly.type
_entity_poly.pdbx_seq_one_letter_code
_entity_poly.pdbx_strand_id
1 'polypeptide(L)'
;RYLAHNGEINTITANRNWAVARTPKFENPLLPGITELNPIVNRTGSDSSSMDNMLELLVGGGMDLFRALRMLVPPAWQNVETLDADLRAFYEFNSKHMEAWDGPAGLVIQDGRHAICMLDRNGLRPARWVITKNGYITLASEIGVWGYEPEDVISKGRVGPGQILVIDTLTGKLLDTKDVSNHLKKMRPYREWLRENSVRLQGSPELEEYLCDQGLKGDDLKAAQKMFMVTFEERDQLLRPIAESGQEAVGSMGDDTPMAVLSRQVRHVTDYFRQQFAQVTNPPIDPLRESIVMSLETCFGREQNVFEQGPEHADRLIVSSPVLSNSKMHQIRTLGRKGYEIADIDLNYPVAEGLEAAISRICEEAAQAIRDGKTLLVISDRKIREGFLPANAAMVTGAIHHFLINAGLRTDANIIVKTALASKVDIVNTVLPDNVHSS
;
A
#
# COMPACT_ATOMS: atom_id res chain seq x y z
N ARG A 1 -13.84 19.02 -13.04
CA ARG A 1 -12.71 19.01 -12.06
C ARG A 1 -13.27 19.25 -10.67
N TYR A 2 -13.03 18.31 -9.75
CA TYR A 2 -13.57 18.34 -8.39
C TYR A 2 -12.62 19.01 -7.41
N LEU A 3 -11.28 18.88 -7.56
CA LEU A 3 -10.34 19.28 -6.54
C LEU A 3 -9.25 20.25 -7.02
N ALA A 4 -8.77 21.03 -6.08
CA ALA A 4 -7.50 21.75 -6.11
C ALA A 4 -6.62 21.26 -4.95
N HIS A 5 -5.32 21.14 -5.20
CA HIS A 5 -4.37 20.54 -4.29
C HIS A 5 -3.16 21.46 -4.06
N ASN A 6 -2.80 21.66 -2.82
CA ASN A 6 -1.54 22.24 -2.39
C ASN A 6 -0.76 21.19 -1.64
N GLY A 7 0.26 20.64 -2.26
CA GLY A 7 1.11 19.59 -1.71
C GLY A 7 1.68 18.68 -2.79
N GLU A 8 1.96 17.45 -2.41
CA GLU A 8 2.49 16.42 -3.30
C GLU A 8 2.02 15.05 -2.80
N ILE A 9 1.43 14.26 -3.70
CA ILE A 9 1.10 12.86 -3.41
C ILE A 9 2.35 12.02 -3.67
N ASN A 10 3.03 11.63 -2.62
CA ASN A 10 4.30 10.89 -2.70
C ASN A 10 4.11 9.48 -3.28
N THR A 11 2.94 8.87 -3.07
CA THR A 11 2.59 7.53 -3.56
C THR A 11 2.08 7.50 -5.00
N ILE A 12 2.16 8.62 -5.72
CA ILE A 12 1.51 8.81 -7.03
C ILE A 12 1.82 7.71 -8.06
N THR A 13 3.06 7.24 -8.12
CA THR A 13 3.45 6.19 -9.07
C THR A 13 2.73 4.88 -8.76
N ALA A 14 2.70 4.48 -7.49
CA ALA A 14 1.98 3.30 -7.03
C ALA A 14 0.47 3.45 -7.26
N ASN A 15 -0.12 4.60 -6.93
CA ASN A 15 -1.54 4.86 -7.15
C ASN A 15 -1.94 4.75 -8.62
N ARG A 16 -1.13 5.27 -9.54
CA ARG A 16 -1.34 5.14 -10.99
C ARG A 16 -1.26 3.68 -11.45
N ASN A 17 -0.28 2.93 -10.94
CA ASN A 17 -0.10 1.52 -11.26
C ASN A 17 -1.28 0.67 -10.74
N TRP A 18 -1.73 0.91 -9.51
CA TRP A 18 -2.89 0.25 -8.94
C TRP A 18 -4.20 0.60 -9.65
N ALA A 19 -4.36 1.83 -10.13
CA ALA A 19 -5.50 2.21 -10.95
C ALA A 19 -5.57 1.34 -12.23
N VAL A 20 -4.42 1.09 -12.89
CA VAL A 20 -4.34 0.19 -14.04
C VAL A 20 -4.64 -1.25 -13.65
N ALA A 21 -4.06 -1.74 -12.55
CA ALA A 21 -4.27 -3.11 -12.10
C ALA A 21 -5.73 -3.41 -11.73
N ARG A 22 -6.46 -2.41 -11.22
CA ARG A 22 -7.88 -2.51 -10.83
C ARG A 22 -8.85 -2.23 -11.96
N THR A 23 -8.41 -1.72 -13.10
CA THR A 23 -9.30 -1.40 -14.24
C THR A 23 -10.30 -2.53 -14.53
N PRO A 24 -9.90 -3.83 -14.56
CA PRO A 24 -10.84 -4.92 -14.81
C PRO A 24 -11.93 -5.10 -13.74
N LYS A 25 -11.77 -4.49 -12.56
CA LYS A 25 -12.72 -4.58 -11.43
C LYS A 25 -13.66 -3.38 -11.33
N PHE A 26 -13.49 -2.35 -12.17
CA PHE A 26 -14.32 -1.14 -12.10
C PHE A 26 -15.63 -1.27 -12.88
N GLU A 27 -16.24 -2.44 -12.88
CA GLU A 27 -17.55 -2.63 -13.49
C GLU A 27 -18.62 -1.79 -12.77
N ASN A 28 -19.34 -0.96 -13.53
CA ASN A 28 -20.36 -0.09 -12.96
C ASN A 28 -21.46 0.25 -13.99
N PRO A 29 -22.75 0.00 -13.68
CA PRO A 29 -23.86 0.32 -14.59
C PRO A 29 -23.99 1.81 -14.94
N LEU A 30 -23.52 2.71 -14.06
CA LEU A 30 -23.53 4.16 -14.30
C LEU A 30 -22.40 4.60 -15.23
N LEU A 31 -21.38 3.77 -15.39
CA LEU A 31 -20.19 4.03 -16.20
C LEU A 31 -19.95 2.87 -17.18
N PRO A 32 -20.86 2.63 -18.12
CA PRO A 32 -20.72 1.53 -19.07
C PRO A 32 -19.45 1.69 -19.92
N GLY A 33 -18.67 0.61 -20.07
CA GLY A 33 -17.41 0.61 -20.82
C GLY A 33 -16.22 1.20 -20.08
N ILE A 34 -16.34 1.51 -18.80
CA ILE A 34 -15.24 2.08 -17.99
C ILE A 34 -14.00 1.14 -17.95
N THR A 35 -14.20 -0.17 -17.99
CA THR A 35 -13.12 -1.17 -18.02
C THR A 35 -12.29 -1.16 -19.30
N GLU A 36 -12.80 -0.54 -20.35
CA GLU A 36 -12.10 -0.38 -21.64
C GLU A 36 -11.22 0.87 -21.66
N LEU A 37 -11.42 1.80 -20.69
CA LEU A 37 -10.61 3.00 -20.56
C LEU A 37 -9.21 2.65 -20.00
N ASN A 38 -8.19 2.90 -20.81
CA ASN A 38 -6.80 2.73 -20.39
C ASN A 38 -5.93 3.86 -20.96
N PRO A 39 -5.37 4.73 -20.13
CA PRO A 39 -5.43 4.71 -18.65
C PRO A 39 -6.70 5.37 -18.08
N ILE A 40 -7.20 4.84 -16.97
CA ILE A 40 -8.29 5.46 -16.19
C ILE A 40 -7.86 6.77 -15.52
N VAL A 41 -6.61 6.84 -15.08
CA VAL A 41 -6.02 8.05 -14.49
C VAL A 41 -4.88 8.56 -15.34
N ASN A 42 -4.70 9.86 -15.36
CA ASN A 42 -3.62 10.53 -16.09
C ASN A 42 -2.24 10.02 -15.61
N ARG A 43 -1.41 9.51 -16.54
CA ARG A 43 -0.07 8.97 -16.24
C ARG A 43 1.04 10.02 -16.29
N THR A 44 0.87 11.11 -17.04
CA THR A 44 1.91 12.10 -17.33
C THR A 44 1.62 13.49 -16.76
N GLY A 45 0.40 13.71 -16.27
CA GLY A 45 0.01 14.96 -15.64
C GLY A 45 0.50 15.09 -14.19
N SER A 46 0.03 16.15 -13.52
CA SER A 46 0.30 16.32 -12.10
C SER A 46 -0.34 15.22 -11.25
N ASP A 47 0.16 15.01 -10.05
CA ASP A 47 -0.44 14.14 -9.04
C ASP A 47 -1.90 14.52 -8.75
N SER A 48 -2.16 15.82 -8.61
CA SER A 48 -3.52 16.34 -8.41
C SER A 48 -4.45 16.04 -9.58
N SER A 49 -3.98 16.01 -10.83
CA SER A 49 -4.83 15.64 -11.96
C SER A 49 -5.18 14.15 -11.95
N SER A 50 -4.25 13.30 -11.54
CA SER A 50 -4.51 11.85 -11.39
C SER A 50 -5.49 11.57 -10.26
N MET A 51 -5.32 12.25 -9.12
CA MET A 51 -6.23 12.14 -7.97
C MET A 51 -7.65 12.65 -8.32
N ASP A 52 -7.74 13.76 -9.06
CA ASP A 52 -9.01 14.32 -9.56
C ASP A 52 -9.74 13.31 -10.48
N ASN A 53 -8.99 12.64 -11.38
CA ASN A 53 -9.57 11.58 -12.22
C ASN A 53 -10.10 10.40 -11.39
N MET A 54 -9.36 9.95 -10.38
CA MET A 54 -9.83 8.87 -9.51
C MET A 54 -11.06 9.29 -8.71
N LEU A 55 -11.07 10.52 -8.16
CA LEU A 55 -12.23 11.04 -7.46
C LEU A 55 -13.46 11.14 -8.38
N GLU A 56 -13.27 11.63 -9.61
CA GLU A 56 -14.31 11.72 -10.63
C GLU A 56 -14.87 10.34 -10.98
N LEU A 57 -14.01 9.34 -11.15
CA LEU A 57 -14.41 7.95 -11.37
C LEU A 57 -15.30 7.44 -10.23
N LEU A 58 -14.85 7.58 -9.00
CA LEU A 58 -15.56 7.05 -7.83
C LEU A 58 -16.93 7.73 -7.65
N VAL A 59 -16.98 9.06 -7.72
CA VAL A 59 -18.23 9.83 -7.56
C VAL A 59 -19.15 9.64 -8.76
N GLY A 60 -18.61 9.64 -9.97
CA GLY A 60 -19.38 9.37 -11.20
C GLY A 60 -19.99 7.97 -11.22
N GLY A 61 -19.33 6.99 -10.60
CA GLY A 61 -19.84 5.63 -10.35
C GLY A 61 -20.87 5.55 -9.21
N GLY A 62 -21.30 6.69 -8.65
CA GLY A 62 -22.33 6.74 -7.61
C GLY A 62 -21.83 6.53 -6.18
N MET A 63 -20.52 6.55 -5.96
CA MET A 63 -19.98 6.51 -4.61
C MET A 63 -20.28 7.81 -3.86
N ASP A 64 -20.63 7.69 -2.57
CA ASP A 64 -20.75 8.85 -1.68
C ASP A 64 -19.45 9.66 -1.67
N LEU A 65 -19.55 10.99 -1.85
CA LEU A 65 -18.40 11.87 -1.95
C LEU A 65 -17.49 11.78 -0.71
N PHE A 66 -18.07 11.74 0.48
CA PHE A 66 -17.28 11.68 1.71
C PHE A 66 -16.58 10.32 1.87
N ARG A 67 -17.24 9.25 1.42
CA ARG A 67 -16.62 7.92 1.35
C ARG A 67 -15.43 7.93 0.38
N ALA A 68 -15.62 8.44 -0.84
CA ALA A 68 -14.55 8.53 -1.84
C ALA A 68 -13.35 9.33 -1.32
N LEU A 69 -13.59 10.52 -0.73
CA LEU A 69 -12.54 11.35 -0.14
C LEU A 69 -11.78 10.64 1.00
N ARG A 70 -12.51 9.93 1.87
CA ARG A 70 -11.90 9.22 3.00
C ARG A 70 -11.25 7.89 2.63
N MET A 71 -11.55 7.33 1.48
CA MET A 71 -10.80 6.23 0.89
C MET A 71 -9.49 6.73 0.29
N LEU A 72 -9.52 7.82 -0.46
CA LEU A 72 -8.33 8.38 -1.10
C LEU A 72 -7.39 9.03 -0.07
N VAL A 73 -7.92 9.80 0.87
CA VAL A 73 -7.14 10.52 1.90
C VAL A 73 -7.72 10.23 3.29
N PRO A 74 -7.44 9.05 3.84
CA PRO A 74 -7.89 8.71 5.19
C PRO A 74 -7.11 9.50 6.26
N PRO A 75 -7.72 9.79 7.43
CA PRO A 75 -6.96 10.22 8.60
C PRO A 75 -6.13 9.05 9.17
N ALA A 76 -5.28 9.31 10.16
CA ALA A 76 -4.71 8.25 10.98
C ALA A 76 -5.84 7.53 11.72
N TRP A 77 -5.89 6.19 11.66
CA TRP A 77 -6.97 5.41 12.27
C TRP A 77 -6.50 4.11 12.93
N GLN A 78 -5.44 3.44 12.39
CA GLN A 78 -5.02 2.13 12.86
C GLN A 78 -4.58 2.14 14.32
N ASN A 79 -3.73 3.09 14.69
CA ASN A 79 -3.08 3.19 16.00
C ASN A 79 -3.68 4.28 16.90
N VAL A 80 -4.87 4.78 16.57
CA VAL A 80 -5.58 5.79 17.38
C VAL A 80 -6.54 5.08 18.35
N GLU A 81 -6.13 4.88 19.61
CA GLU A 81 -6.89 4.11 20.61
C GLU A 81 -8.28 4.68 20.88
N THR A 82 -8.42 6.00 20.88
CA THR A 82 -9.68 6.70 21.20
C THR A 82 -10.68 6.76 20.04
N LEU A 83 -10.36 6.17 18.89
CA LEU A 83 -11.24 6.20 17.73
C LEU A 83 -12.49 5.35 17.96
N ASP A 84 -13.66 5.92 17.64
CA ASP A 84 -14.95 5.21 17.67
C ASP A 84 -14.86 3.88 16.89
N ALA A 85 -15.37 2.79 17.47
CA ALA A 85 -15.20 1.43 16.93
C ALA A 85 -15.92 1.23 15.58
N ASP A 86 -17.05 1.87 15.36
CA ASP A 86 -17.78 1.75 14.09
C ASP A 86 -17.12 2.59 12.99
N LEU A 87 -16.53 3.74 13.37
CA LEU A 87 -15.73 4.55 12.47
C LEU A 87 -14.40 3.84 12.10
N ARG A 88 -13.76 3.18 13.07
CA ARG A 88 -12.60 2.32 12.80
C ARG A 88 -12.95 1.23 11.79
N ALA A 89 -14.08 0.58 11.97
CA ALA A 89 -14.56 -0.46 11.06
C ALA A 89 -14.83 0.07 9.64
N PHE A 90 -15.33 1.30 9.51
CA PHE A 90 -15.46 1.96 8.22
C PHE A 90 -14.10 2.10 7.52
N TYR A 91 -13.09 2.62 8.21
CA TYR A 91 -11.74 2.78 7.62
C TYR A 91 -11.10 1.43 7.33
N GLU A 92 -11.18 0.48 8.25
CA GLU A 92 -10.65 -0.86 8.06
C GLU A 92 -11.25 -1.56 6.84
N PHE A 93 -12.57 -1.50 6.68
CA PHE A 93 -13.26 -2.07 5.53
C PHE A 93 -12.78 -1.44 4.21
N ASN A 94 -12.81 -0.12 4.13
CA ASN A 94 -12.50 0.60 2.88
C ASN A 94 -11.01 0.52 2.51
N SER A 95 -10.08 0.53 3.47
CA SER A 95 -8.64 0.41 3.21
C SER A 95 -8.21 -0.92 2.58
N LYS A 96 -9.07 -1.93 2.59
CA LYS A 96 -8.80 -3.25 1.99
C LYS A 96 -9.14 -3.32 0.49
N HIS A 97 -9.69 -2.26 -0.08
CA HIS A 97 -10.15 -2.22 -1.47
C HIS A 97 -9.45 -1.14 -2.31
N MET A 98 -8.81 -0.20 -1.66
CA MET A 98 -8.04 0.84 -2.33
C MET A 98 -6.97 1.36 -1.37
N GLU A 99 -5.76 1.54 -1.88
CA GLU A 99 -4.67 2.19 -1.17
C GLU A 99 -4.95 3.68 -0.97
N ALA A 100 -4.38 4.24 0.10
CA ALA A 100 -4.39 5.68 0.30
C ALA A 100 -3.53 6.39 -0.77
N TRP A 101 -3.98 7.57 -1.18
CA TRP A 101 -3.19 8.55 -1.93
C TRP A 101 -2.50 9.45 -0.91
N ASP A 102 -1.24 9.20 -0.65
CA ASP A 102 -0.56 9.70 0.54
C ASP A 102 0.55 10.69 0.20
N GLY A 103 0.70 11.68 1.07
CA GLY A 103 1.66 12.75 0.98
C GLY A 103 1.15 14.03 1.65
N PRO A 104 1.97 15.09 1.72
CA PRO A 104 1.53 16.39 2.21
C PRO A 104 0.41 16.95 1.34
N ALA A 105 -0.82 17.02 1.84
CA ALA A 105 -1.97 17.43 1.05
C ALA A 105 -2.90 18.39 1.79
N GLY A 106 -3.04 19.59 1.24
CA GLY A 106 -4.14 20.51 1.52
C GLY A 106 -5.08 20.53 0.33
N LEU A 107 -6.31 20.06 0.51
CA LEU A 107 -7.29 19.88 -0.54
C LEU A 107 -8.46 20.82 -0.38
N VAL A 108 -8.85 21.44 -1.50
CA VAL A 108 -10.13 22.15 -1.63
C VAL A 108 -10.93 21.45 -2.73
N ILE A 109 -12.15 21.00 -2.41
CA ILE A 109 -12.98 20.17 -3.29
C ILE A 109 -14.35 20.80 -3.43
N GLN A 110 -14.97 20.61 -4.60
CA GLN A 110 -16.35 20.99 -4.84
C GLN A 110 -17.03 20.00 -5.79
N ASP A 111 -18.31 19.72 -5.56
CA ASP A 111 -19.17 18.86 -6.41
C ASP A 111 -20.40 19.57 -6.98
N GLY A 112 -20.44 20.90 -6.86
CA GLY A 112 -21.58 21.72 -7.22
C GLY A 112 -22.56 22.01 -6.06
N ARG A 113 -22.54 21.18 -5.00
CA ARG A 113 -23.31 21.38 -3.77
C ARG A 113 -22.43 21.64 -2.56
N HIS A 114 -21.37 20.86 -2.41
CA HIS A 114 -20.49 20.96 -1.26
C HIS A 114 -19.21 21.71 -1.62
N ALA A 115 -18.77 22.60 -0.75
CA ALA A 115 -17.42 23.15 -0.74
C ALA A 115 -16.68 22.57 0.45
N ILE A 116 -15.53 21.93 0.21
CA ILE A 116 -14.83 21.11 1.20
C ILE A 116 -13.38 21.55 1.32
N CYS A 117 -12.87 21.61 2.53
CA CYS A 117 -11.44 21.72 2.81
C CYS A 117 -11.02 20.54 3.70
N MET A 118 -9.94 19.85 3.34
CA MET A 118 -9.39 18.76 4.13
C MET A 118 -7.89 18.70 4.07
N LEU A 119 -7.29 18.11 5.10
CA LEU A 119 -5.87 17.84 5.17
C LEU A 119 -5.58 16.34 5.21
N ASP A 120 -4.37 16.00 4.78
CA ASP A 120 -3.80 14.67 4.92
C ASP A 120 -3.68 14.26 6.42
N ARG A 121 -3.41 12.97 6.67
CA ARG A 121 -3.32 12.41 8.03
C ARG A 121 -2.22 13.05 8.88
N ASN A 122 -1.17 13.58 8.27
CA ASN A 122 -0.06 14.22 8.96
C ASN A 122 -0.29 15.70 9.20
N GLY A 123 -1.13 16.35 8.37
CA GLY A 123 -1.43 17.77 8.43
C GLY A 123 -0.20 18.63 8.17
N LEU A 124 0.64 18.22 7.22
CA LEU A 124 1.88 18.93 6.89
C LEU A 124 1.64 20.24 6.14
N ARG A 125 0.46 20.40 5.52
CA ARG A 125 0.05 21.65 4.90
C ARG A 125 -0.91 22.42 5.82
N PRO A 126 -0.81 23.75 5.91
CA PRO A 126 -1.75 24.55 6.66
C PRO A 126 -3.09 24.69 5.91
N ALA A 127 -4.17 24.80 6.66
CA ALA A 127 -5.48 25.25 6.16
C ALA A 127 -6.17 26.09 7.22
N ARG A 128 -6.70 27.25 6.79
CA ARG A 128 -7.38 28.23 7.61
C ARG A 128 -8.77 28.46 7.06
N TRP A 129 -9.67 28.83 7.94
CA TRP A 129 -11.03 29.23 7.55
C TRP A 129 -11.50 30.44 8.33
N VAL A 130 -12.34 31.25 7.69
CA VAL A 130 -12.98 32.43 8.25
C VAL A 130 -14.45 32.45 7.81
N ILE A 131 -15.35 32.76 8.74
CA ILE A 131 -16.78 32.95 8.48
C ILE A 131 -17.15 34.38 8.83
N THR A 132 -17.89 35.04 7.95
CA THR A 132 -18.30 36.45 8.10
C THR A 132 -19.80 36.60 8.33
N LYS A 133 -20.20 37.75 8.88
CA LYS A 133 -21.61 38.13 9.12
C LYS A 133 -22.47 38.07 7.85
N ASN A 134 -21.87 38.34 6.71
CA ASN A 134 -22.52 38.32 5.41
C ASN A 134 -22.66 36.90 4.81
N GLY A 135 -22.35 35.87 5.59
CA GLY A 135 -22.49 34.48 5.15
C GLY A 135 -21.38 33.98 4.20
N TYR A 136 -20.28 34.73 4.06
CA TYR A 136 -19.13 34.23 3.31
C TYR A 136 -18.27 33.33 4.18
N ILE A 137 -17.72 32.27 3.56
CA ILE A 137 -16.66 31.46 4.13
C ILE A 137 -15.44 31.46 3.20
N THR A 138 -14.28 31.71 3.77
CA THR A 138 -12.99 31.61 3.06
C THR A 138 -12.21 30.44 3.61
N LEU A 139 -11.76 29.58 2.73
CA LEU A 139 -10.88 28.44 3.00
C LEU A 139 -9.58 28.66 2.24
N ALA A 140 -8.45 28.74 2.94
CA ALA A 140 -7.16 29.01 2.34
C ALA A 140 -6.00 28.43 3.18
N SER A 141 -4.85 28.23 2.56
CA SER A 141 -3.62 27.82 3.27
C SER A 141 -3.12 28.91 4.23
N GLU A 142 -3.42 30.19 3.96
CA GLU A 142 -2.88 31.35 4.65
C GLU A 142 -3.95 32.33 5.10
N ILE A 143 -3.61 33.15 6.08
CA ILE A 143 -4.43 34.29 6.53
C ILE A 143 -4.17 35.47 5.56
N GLY A 144 -5.21 36.26 5.30
CA GLY A 144 -5.07 37.49 4.48
C GLY A 144 -5.22 37.29 2.98
N VAL A 145 -5.61 36.09 2.53
CA VAL A 145 -5.96 35.83 1.12
C VAL A 145 -7.14 36.70 0.68
N TRP A 146 -8.01 37.02 1.61
CA TRP A 146 -9.10 37.96 1.43
C TRP A 146 -9.13 38.94 2.61
N GLY A 147 -9.23 40.24 2.34
CA GLY A 147 -9.34 41.26 3.38
C GLY A 147 -10.75 41.29 3.97
N TYR A 148 -10.86 40.98 5.25
CA TYR A 148 -12.05 41.18 6.06
C TYR A 148 -11.78 42.17 7.16
N GLU A 149 -12.74 43.05 7.43
CA GLU A 149 -12.70 43.88 8.61
C GLU A 149 -12.95 42.99 9.85
N PRO A 150 -12.21 43.19 10.96
CA PRO A 150 -12.34 42.36 12.16
C PRO A 150 -13.78 42.25 12.68
N GLU A 151 -14.55 43.33 12.52
CA GLU A 151 -15.94 43.42 12.99
C GLU A 151 -16.90 42.52 12.15
N ASP A 152 -16.50 42.14 10.93
CA ASP A 152 -17.31 41.28 10.06
C ASP A 152 -17.04 39.80 10.32
N VAL A 153 -15.99 39.45 11.03
CA VAL A 153 -15.66 38.08 11.30
C VAL A 153 -16.48 37.53 12.46
N ILE A 154 -17.31 36.51 12.20
CA ILE A 154 -18.05 35.77 13.21
C ILE A 154 -17.18 34.72 13.87
N SER A 155 -16.46 33.96 13.06
CA SER A 155 -15.65 32.84 13.52
C SER A 155 -14.50 32.58 12.57
N LYS A 156 -13.40 32.06 13.12
CA LYS A 156 -12.20 31.69 12.36
C LYS A 156 -11.51 30.50 13.03
N GLY A 157 -10.77 29.74 12.26
CA GLY A 157 -10.05 28.58 12.77
C GLY A 157 -9.08 27.96 11.78
N ARG A 158 -8.68 26.77 12.12
CA ARG A 158 -7.82 25.94 11.27
C ARG A 158 -8.42 24.56 11.08
N VAL A 159 -8.10 23.92 9.96
CA VAL A 159 -8.31 22.50 9.74
C VAL A 159 -7.04 21.79 10.25
N GLY A 160 -7.17 20.79 11.09
CA GLY A 160 -6.06 20.02 11.65
C GLY A 160 -5.75 18.76 10.84
N PRO A 161 -4.72 17.98 11.27
CA PRO A 161 -4.34 16.72 10.63
C PRO A 161 -5.52 15.77 10.48
N GLY A 162 -5.74 15.27 9.27
CA GLY A 162 -6.83 14.36 8.95
C GLY A 162 -8.24 14.94 9.11
N GLN A 163 -8.39 16.23 9.39
CA GLN A 163 -9.69 16.86 9.53
C GLN A 163 -10.29 17.24 8.18
N ILE A 164 -11.60 17.36 8.15
CA ILE A 164 -12.40 17.81 7.02
C ILE A 164 -13.43 18.83 7.49
N LEU A 165 -13.62 19.86 6.72
CA LEU A 165 -14.65 20.88 6.90
C LEU A 165 -15.47 20.98 5.61
N VAL A 166 -16.79 20.91 5.73
CA VAL A 166 -17.71 20.87 4.60
C VAL A 166 -18.75 21.97 4.75
N ILE A 167 -19.01 22.67 3.67
CA ILE A 167 -20.10 23.62 3.54
C ILE A 167 -21.11 23.04 2.55
N ASP A 168 -22.34 22.75 3.02
CA ASP A 168 -23.46 22.44 2.15
C ASP A 168 -24.08 23.76 1.66
N THR A 169 -23.81 24.14 0.43
CA THR A 169 -24.25 25.44 -0.14
C THR A 169 -25.74 25.52 -0.36
N LEU A 170 -26.47 24.40 -0.44
CA LEU A 170 -27.94 24.41 -0.54
C LEU A 170 -28.60 24.70 0.79
N THR A 171 -28.03 24.18 1.90
CA THR A 171 -28.65 24.33 3.23
C THR A 171 -27.99 25.41 4.07
N GLY A 172 -26.81 25.90 3.67
CA GLY A 172 -25.97 26.81 4.43
C GLY A 172 -25.35 26.16 5.68
N LYS A 173 -25.38 24.82 5.80
CA LYS A 173 -24.84 24.10 6.95
C LYS A 173 -23.34 23.93 6.84
N LEU A 174 -22.67 24.17 7.94
CA LEU A 174 -21.28 23.79 8.16
C LEU A 174 -21.24 22.41 8.81
N LEU A 175 -20.56 21.44 8.19
CA LEU A 175 -20.35 20.11 8.73
C LEU A 175 -18.87 19.95 9.08
N ASP A 176 -18.62 19.55 10.29
CA ASP A 176 -17.26 19.28 10.77
C ASP A 176 -16.85 17.80 10.57
N THR A 177 -15.63 17.46 10.98
CA THR A 177 -15.11 16.11 10.91
C THR A 177 -15.99 15.08 11.64
N LYS A 178 -16.64 15.48 12.75
CA LYS A 178 -17.51 14.60 13.52
C LYS A 178 -18.82 14.32 12.79
N ASP A 179 -19.38 15.32 12.12
CA ASP A 179 -20.60 15.17 11.32
C ASP A 179 -20.37 14.22 10.15
N VAL A 180 -19.27 14.42 9.41
CA VAL A 180 -18.88 13.54 8.31
C VAL A 180 -18.62 12.11 8.82
N SER A 181 -17.90 11.95 9.93
CA SER A 181 -17.63 10.64 10.55
C SER A 181 -18.91 9.93 10.98
N ASN A 182 -19.89 10.67 11.55
CA ASN A 182 -21.18 10.12 11.94
C ASN A 182 -22.03 9.68 10.73
N HIS A 183 -21.87 10.33 9.59
CA HIS A 183 -22.49 9.90 8.33
C HIS A 183 -21.86 8.59 7.87
N LEU A 184 -20.54 8.54 7.75
CA LEU A 184 -19.79 7.42 7.17
C LEU A 184 -19.95 6.12 7.96
N LYS A 185 -19.81 6.15 9.29
CA LYS A 185 -19.91 4.94 10.12
C LYS A 185 -21.31 4.29 10.12
N LYS A 186 -22.34 5.04 9.73
CA LYS A 186 -23.73 4.56 9.66
C LYS A 186 -24.14 4.07 8.27
N MET A 187 -23.29 4.20 7.26
CA MET A 187 -23.64 3.84 5.87
C MET A 187 -23.94 2.36 5.73
N ARG A 188 -23.15 1.51 6.38
CA ARG A 188 -23.26 0.04 6.34
C ARG A 188 -22.82 -0.55 7.69
N PRO A 189 -23.18 -1.80 8.01
CA PRO A 189 -22.78 -2.48 9.23
C PRO A 189 -21.36 -3.07 9.12
N TYR A 190 -20.37 -2.20 8.84
CA TYR A 190 -18.99 -2.60 8.58
C TYR A 190 -18.37 -3.44 9.69
N ARG A 191 -18.67 -3.11 10.96
CA ARG A 191 -18.15 -3.81 12.14
C ARG A 191 -18.63 -5.26 12.22
N GLU A 192 -19.90 -5.49 11.88
CA GLU A 192 -20.48 -6.81 11.82
C GLU A 192 -19.85 -7.63 10.69
N TRP A 193 -19.78 -7.05 9.48
CA TRP A 193 -19.17 -7.71 8.33
C TRP A 193 -17.72 -8.10 8.58
N LEU A 194 -16.89 -7.21 9.15
CA LEU A 194 -15.49 -7.50 9.49
C LEU A 194 -15.39 -8.60 10.55
N ARG A 195 -16.21 -8.53 11.62
CA ARG A 195 -16.20 -9.54 12.69
C ARG A 195 -16.52 -10.93 12.16
N GLU A 196 -17.45 -11.05 11.21
CA GLU A 196 -17.95 -12.32 10.72
C GLU A 196 -17.11 -12.91 9.58
N ASN A 197 -16.46 -12.07 8.80
CA ASN A 197 -15.80 -12.49 7.57
C ASN A 197 -14.28 -12.36 7.60
N SER A 198 -13.70 -11.45 8.38
CA SER A 198 -12.24 -11.29 8.44
C SER A 198 -11.60 -12.31 9.41
N VAL A 199 -10.42 -12.80 9.05
CA VAL A 199 -9.57 -13.64 9.89
C VAL A 199 -8.29 -12.89 10.20
N ARG A 200 -7.96 -12.73 11.50
CA ARG A 200 -6.69 -12.12 11.95
C ARG A 200 -5.73 -13.21 12.40
N LEU A 201 -4.59 -13.32 11.73
CA LEU A 201 -3.53 -14.23 12.14
C LEU A 201 -2.67 -13.59 13.23
N GLN A 202 -2.48 -14.34 14.30
CA GLN A 202 -1.60 -13.95 15.41
C GLN A 202 -0.37 -14.86 15.44
N GLY A 203 0.76 -14.30 15.85
CA GLY A 203 1.96 -15.11 16.09
C GLY A 203 1.72 -16.08 17.24
N SER A 204 2.30 -17.28 17.13
CA SER A 204 2.35 -18.28 18.20
C SER A 204 3.81 -18.60 18.51
N PRO A 205 4.34 -18.14 19.65
CA PRO A 205 5.73 -18.42 20.03
C PRO A 205 6.02 -19.91 20.12
N GLU A 206 5.10 -20.72 20.64
CA GLU A 206 5.26 -22.17 20.78
C GLU A 206 5.31 -22.86 19.40
N LEU A 207 4.48 -22.43 18.49
CA LEU A 207 4.46 -22.93 17.11
C LEU A 207 5.72 -22.45 16.35
N GLU A 208 6.21 -21.25 16.62
CA GLU A 208 7.45 -20.72 16.02
C GLU A 208 8.66 -21.54 16.47
N GLU A 209 8.76 -21.87 17.75
CA GLU A 209 9.82 -22.73 18.29
C GLU A 209 9.76 -24.14 17.69
N TYR A 210 8.57 -24.72 17.58
CA TYR A 210 8.36 -26.04 16.97
C TYR A 210 8.74 -26.06 15.47
N LEU A 211 8.44 -25.00 14.74
CA LEU A 211 8.70 -24.87 13.31
C LEU A 211 10.09 -24.31 13.00
N CYS A 212 10.89 -24.02 14.02
CA CYS A 212 12.25 -23.49 13.84
C CYS A 212 13.08 -24.46 13.02
N ASP A 213 13.52 -24.00 11.85
CA ASP A 213 14.42 -24.76 10.99
C ASP A 213 15.81 -24.85 11.63
N GLN A 214 16.41 -26.05 11.67
CA GLN A 214 17.77 -26.24 12.16
C GLN A 214 18.82 -25.52 11.31
N GLY A 215 18.40 -24.96 10.18
CA GLY A 215 19.25 -24.27 9.22
C GLY A 215 20.20 -25.20 8.46
N LEU A 216 20.80 -24.66 7.42
CA LEU A 216 21.86 -25.36 6.67
C LEU A 216 23.15 -25.36 7.47
N LYS A 217 23.93 -26.44 7.36
CA LYS A 217 25.22 -26.61 8.06
C LYS A 217 26.30 -27.08 7.09
N GLY A 218 27.57 -26.92 7.50
CA GLY A 218 28.69 -27.44 6.75
C GLY A 218 28.78 -26.93 5.31
N ASP A 219 28.93 -27.86 4.37
CA ASP A 219 29.13 -27.53 2.96
C ASP A 219 27.83 -27.06 2.27
N ASP A 220 26.68 -27.52 2.74
CA ASP A 220 25.36 -27.02 2.23
C ASP A 220 25.17 -25.54 2.55
N LEU A 221 25.56 -25.10 3.76
CA LEU A 221 25.54 -23.69 4.12
C LEU A 221 26.50 -22.87 3.25
N LYS A 222 27.70 -23.37 3.00
CA LYS A 222 28.67 -22.70 2.11
C LYS A 222 28.18 -22.63 0.68
N ALA A 223 27.52 -23.68 0.19
CA ALA A 223 26.93 -23.70 -1.15
C ALA A 223 25.81 -22.67 -1.27
N ALA A 224 24.91 -22.59 -0.28
CA ALA A 224 23.87 -21.60 -0.21
C ALA A 224 24.42 -20.17 -0.14
N GLN A 225 25.39 -19.90 0.72
CA GLN A 225 26.05 -18.58 0.81
C GLN A 225 26.66 -18.15 -0.53
N LYS A 226 27.31 -19.07 -1.26
CA LYS A 226 27.84 -18.78 -2.60
C LYS A 226 26.74 -18.54 -3.62
N MET A 227 25.70 -19.36 -3.61
CA MET A 227 24.58 -19.27 -4.54
C MET A 227 23.85 -17.92 -4.42
N PHE A 228 23.65 -17.46 -3.19
CA PHE A 228 22.98 -16.19 -2.89
C PHE A 228 23.98 -15.04 -2.64
N MET A 229 25.25 -15.23 -2.99
CA MET A 229 26.32 -14.21 -2.92
C MET A 229 26.43 -13.53 -1.54
N VAL A 230 26.13 -14.24 -0.45
CA VAL A 230 26.23 -13.71 0.91
C VAL A 230 27.69 -13.45 1.25
N THR A 231 28.06 -12.17 1.41
CA THR A 231 29.41 -11.74 1.74
C THR A 231 29.67 -11.80 3.24
N PHE A 232 30.95 -11.68 3.62
CA PHE A 232 31.33 -11.56 5.03
C PHE A 232 30.73 -10.27 5.64
N GLU A 233 30.74 -9.18 4.90
CA GLU A 233 30.19 -7.89 5.33
C GLU A 233 28.70 -7.95 5.58
N GLU A 234 27.91 -8.55 4.68
CA GLU A 234 26.48 -8.74 4.91
C GLU A 234 26.20 -9.58 6.14
N ARG A 235 26.96 -10.66 6.32
CA ARG A 235 26.81 -11.51 7.48
C ARG A 235 27.13 -10.79 8.79
N ASP A 236 28.20 -10.00 8.82
CA ASP A 236 28.71 -9.36 10.03
C ASP A 236 28.02 -8.03 10.33
N GLN A 237 27.75 -7.23 9.31
CA GLN A 237 27.23 -5.86 9.46
C GLN A 237 25.71 -5.77 9.33
N LEU A 238 25.05 -6.71 8.65
CA LEU A 238 23.60 -6.72 8.46
C LEU A 238 22.93 -7.81 9.27
N LEU A 239 23.27 -9.07 9.03
CA LEU A 239 22.58 -10.20 9.63
C LEU A 239 22.86 -10.36 11.13
N ARG A 240 24.10 -10.11 11.56
CA ARG A 240 24.47 -10.23 12.98
C ARG A 240 23.70 -9.25 13.88
N PRO A 241 23.65 -7.92 13.60
CA PRO A 241 22.86 -7.00 14.42
C PRO A 241 21.40 -7.39 14.51
N ILE A 242 20.80 -7.82 13.41
CA ILE A 242 19.40 -8.26 13.39
C ILE A 242 19.23 -9.51 14.28
N ALA A 243 20.13 -10.49 14.16
CA ALA A 243 20.04 -11.74 14.91
C ALA A 243 20.31 -11.58 16.41
N GLU A 244 21.27 -10.72 16.80
CA GLU A 244 21.72 -10.57 18.19
C GLU A 244 20.85 -9.57 18.98
N SER A 245 20.38 -8.49 18.33
CA SER A 245 19.67 -7.39 19.01
C SER A 245 18.22 -7.22 18.59
N GLY A 246 17.77 -7.89 17.53
CA GLY A 246 16.44 -7.67 16.94
C GLY A 246 16.26 -6.28 16.35
N GLN A 247 17.35 -5.55 16.13
CA GLN A 247 17.35 -4.19 15.58
C GLN A 247 17.88 -4.20 14.16
N GLU A 248 17.43 -3.22 13.37
CA GLU A 248 17.98 -3.01 12.05
C GLU A 248 19.44 -2.60 12.10
N ALA A 249 20.20 -3.12 11.16
CA ALA A 249 21.57 -2.65 10.93
C ALA A 249 21.55 -1.17 10.50
N VAL A 250 22.39 -0.35 11.12
CA VAL A 250 22.58 1.05 10.74
C VAL A 250 23.50 1.10 9.53
N GLY A 251 23.07 1.77 8.47
CA GLY A 251 23.84 1.94 7.25
C GLY A 251 23.64 3.33 6.63
N SER A 252 24.55 3.69 5.72
CA SER A 252 24.36 4.89 4.89
C SER A 252 23.49 4.53 3.69
N MET A 253 22.43 5.30 3.47
CA MET A 253 21.65 5.27 2.24
C MET A 253 22.21 6.31 1.29
N GLY A 254 22.38 5.97 0.00
CA GLY A 254 22.90 6.91 -0.99
C GLY A 254 24.42 6.91 -1.08
N ASP A 255 24.95 5.90 -1.72
CA ASP A 255 26.36 5.83 -2.10
C ASP A 255 26.51 6.38 -3.53
N ASP A 256 27.27 7.45 -3.67
CA ASP A 256 27.59 8.10 -4.96
C ASP A 256 28.74 7.39 -5.71
N THR A 257 29.25 6.29 -5.20
CA THR A 257 30.31 5.52 -5.84
C THR A 257 29.82 5.01 -7.21
N PRO A 258 30.52 5.33 -8.31
CA PRO A 258 30.13 4.84 -9.63
C PRO A 258 30.16 3.33 -9.70
N MET A 259 29.21 2.73 -10.42
CA MET A 259 29.21 1.30 -10.69
C MET A 259 30.43 0.91 -11.54
N ALA A 260 31.09 -0.17 -11.16
CA ALA A 260 32.23 -0.72 -11.89
C ALA A 260 31.74 -1.53 -13.11
N VAL A 261 31.19 -0.85 -14.11
CA VAL A 261 30.50 -1.45 -15.28
C VAL A 261 31.37 -2.39 -16.13
N LEU A 262 32.68 -2.24 -16.06
CA LEU A 262 33.65 -3.11 -16.76
C LEU A 262 34.18 -4.25 -15.86
N SER A 263 33.72 -4.37 -14.64
CA SER A 263 34.10 -5.44 -13.73
C SER A 263 33.53 -6.78 -14.23
N ARG A 264 34.30 -7.84 -14.02
CA ARG A 264 33.86 -9.24 -14.23
C ARG A 264 33.27 -9.88 -12.98
N GLN A 265 33.23 -9.13 -11.85
CA GLN A 265 32.62 -9.60 -10.61
C GLN A 265 31.11 -9.54 -10.72
N VAL A 266 30.47 -10.62 -10.33
CA VAL A 266 29.00 -10.68 -10.23
C VAL A 266 28.57 -9.85 -9.01
N ARG A 267 27.52 -9.08 -9.17
CA ARG A 267 26.88 -8.26 -8.15
C ARG A 267 25.43 -8.66 -7.99
N HIS A 268 24.86 -8.43 -6.81
CA HIS A 268 23.43 -8.57 -6.60
C HIS A 268 22.64 -7.63 -7.52
N VAL A 269 21.47 -8.05 -7.94
CA VAL A 269 20.58 -7.20 -8.76
C VAL A 269 20.24 -5.90 -8.04
N THR A 270 20.12 -5.91 -6.72
CA THR A 270 19.85 -4.75 -5.87
C THR A 270 20.95 -3.70 -5.91
N ASP A 271 22.21 -4.07 -6.18
CA ASP A 271 23.33 -3.13 -6.30
C ASP A 271 23.17 -2.17 -7.50
N TYR A 272 22.29 -2.50 -8.44
CA TYR A 272 22.00 -1.67 -9.62
C TYR A 272 20.88 -0.65 -9.38
N PHE A 273 20.18 -0.72 -8.23
CA PHE A 273 19.14 0.23 -7.86
C PHE A 273 19.66 1.23 -6.84
N ARG A 274 19.35 2.50 -7.05
CA ARG A 274 19.79 3.60 -6.18
C ARG A 274 18.65 4.56 -5.96
N GLN A 275 18.61 5.16 -4.78
CA GLN A 275 17.70 6.24 -4.48
C GLN A 275 18.00 7.44 -5.37
N GLN A 276 16.99 8.01 -6.03
CA GLN A 276 17.14 9.13 -6.96
C GLN A 276 16.68 10.48 -6.40
N PHE A 277 16.10 10.51 -5.22
CA PHE A 277 15.65 11.74 -4.58
C PHE A 277 16.47 12.05 -3.33
N ALA A 278 16.56 13.35 -2.99
CA ALA A 278 17.22 13.80 -1.78
C ALA A 278 16.41 13.37 -0.55
N GLN A 279 17.12 12.93 0.49
CA GLN A 279 16.54 12.62 1.78
C GLN A 279 17.06 13.61 2.82
N VAL A 280 16.16 14.21 3.60
CA VAL A 280 16.53 15.13 4.66
C VAL A 280 16.98 14.34 5.91
N THR A 281 17.93 14.90 6.66
CA THR A 281 18.45 14.31 7.90
C THR A 281 17.37 14.25 8.99
N ASN A 282 16.52 15.27 9.07
CA ASN A 282 15.43 15.37 10.02
C ASN A 282 14.11 15.47 9.26
N PRO A 283 13.46 14.33 8.93
CA PRO A 283 12.17 14.34 8.27
C PRO A 283 11.08 14.94 9.18
N PRO A 284 9.99 15.49 8.63
CA PRO A 284 8.93 16.13 9.41
C PRO A 284 8.11 15.16 10.26
N ILE A 285 8.28 13.87 10.07
CA ILE A 285 7.62 12.81 10.84
C ILE A 285 8.69 12.11 11.66
N ASP A 286 8.63 12.30 12.97
CA ASP A 286 9.48 11.62 13.93
C ASP A 286 8.92 10.23 14.31
N PRO A 287 9.71 9.34 14.97
CA PRO A 287 9.27 8.00 15.34
C PRO A 287 8.02 7.94 16.22
N LEU A 288 7.79 8.93 17.08
CA LEU A 288 6.58 9.00 17.92
C LEU A 288 5.35 9.30 17.08
N ARG A 289 5.47 10.23 16.14
CA ARG A 289 4.41 10.54 15.18
C ARG A 289 4.17 9.37 14.22
N GLU A 290 5.22 8.76 13.73
CA GLU A 290 5.16 7.60 12.85
C GLU A 290 4.36 6.45 13.47
N SER A 291 4.55 6.16 14.77
CA SER A 291 3.81 5.12 15.47
C SER A 291 2.29 5.32 15.47
N ILE A 292 1.82 6.55 15.32
CA ILE A 292 0.39 6.89 15.25
C ILE A 292 -0.14 6.86 13.83
N VAL A 293 0.62 7.41 12.88
CA VAL A 293 0.14 7.67 11.51
C VAL A 293 0.45 6.55 10.52
N MET A 294 1.39 5.64 10.86
CA MET A 294 1.82 4.53 10.00
C MET A 294 1.36 3.19 10.56
N SER A 295 1.18 2.22 9.68
CA SER A 295 0.86 0.84 10.04
C SER A 295 1.45 -0.12 9.00
N LEU A 296 1.95 -1.26 9.48
CA LEU A 296 2.41 -2.38 8.64
C LEU A 296 1.31 -3.44 8.44
N GLU A 297 0.10 -3.21 8.95
CA GLU A 297 -1.00 -4.17 8.78
C GLU A 297 -1.27 -4.41 7.29
N THR A 298 -1.26 -5.68 6.90
CA THR A 298 -1.43 -6.13 5.51
C THR A 298 -2.56 -7.16 5.46
N CYS A 299 -3.22 -7.27 4.32
CA CYS A 299 -4.28 -8.26 4.13
C CYS A 299 -4.06 -9.08 2.85
N PHE A 300 -4.54 -10.33 2.89
CA PHE A 300 -4.64 -11.23 1.74
C PHE A 300 -6.10 -11.49 1.38
N GLY A 301 -6.32 -11.85 0.14
CA GLY A 301 -7.63 -12.17 -0.43
C GLY A 301 -7.84 -11.48 -1.77
N ARG A 302 -8.85 -11.89 -2.52
CA ARG A 302 -9.23 -11.25 -3.77
C ARG A 302 -9.79 -9.86 -3.54
N GLU A 303 -9.37 -8.88 -4.31
CA GLU A 303 -10.04 -7.59 -4.32
C GLU A 303 -11.41 -7.71 -5.00
N GLN A 304 -12.39 -7.05 -4.42
CA GLN A 304 -13.74 -6.94 -4.97
C GLN A 304 -13.94 -5.59 -5.65
N ASN A 305 -15.07 -5.43 -6.35
CA ASN A 305 -15.42 -4.18 -6.99
C ASN A 305 -15.64 -3.08 -5.94
N VAL A 306 -14.87 -1.99 -6.02
CA VAL A 306 -14.90 -0.89 -5.05
C VAL A 306 -16.24 -0.13 -5.01
N PHE A 307 -17.03 -0.20 -6.08
CA PHE A 307 -18.36 0.43 -6.14
C PHE A 307 -19.40 -0.33 -5.34
N GLU A 308 -19.17 -1.60 -5.09
CA GLU A 308 -20.05 -2.45 -4.30
C GLU A 308 -19.63 -2.47 -2.84
N GLN A 309 -20.56 -2.83 -1.97
CA GLN A 309 -20.31 -2.97 -0.54
C GLN A 309 -21.17 -4.10 0.00
N GLY A 310 -20.52 -5.16 0.43
CA GLY A 310 -21.17 -6.31 1.02
C GLY A 310 -20.26 -7.06 2.00
N PRO A 311 -20.77 -8.05 2.72
CA PRO A 311 -20.01 -8.86 3.67
C PRO A 311 -18.83 -9.61 3.01
N GLU A 312 -18.94 -9.97 1.73
CA GLU A 312 -17.89 -10.60 0.93
C GLU A 312 -16.65 -9.72 0.76
N HIS A 313 -16.81 -8.39 0.77
CA HIS A 313 -15.72 -7.43 0.75
C HIS A 313 -14.90 -7.44 2.05
N ALA A 314 -15.49 -7.88 3.16
CA ALA A 314 -14.80 -8.03 4.43
C ALA A 314 -14.05 -9.36 4.56
N ASP A 315 -14.20 -10.30 3.59
CA ASP A 315 -13.47 -11.56 3.58
C ASP A 315 -12.00 -11.33 3.27
N ARG A 316 -11.21 -11.09 4.33
CA ARG A 316 -9.78 -10.84 4.28
C ARG A 316 -9.04 -11.59 5.37
N LEU A 317 -7.87 -12.09 5.03
CA LEU A 317 -6.90 -12.63 5.98
C LEU A 317 -5.93 -11.50 6.35
N ILE A 318 -5.90 -11.11 7.61
CA ILE A 318 -5.19 -9.92 8.09
C ILE A 318 -3.97 -10.35 8.90
N VAL A 319 -2.84 -9.72 8.62
CA VAL A 319 -1.57 -9.89 9.34
C VAL A 319 -1.05 -8.54 9.82
N SER A 320 -0.40 -8.51 10.97
CA SER A 320 0.12 -7.29 11.58
C SER A 320 1.34 -6.71 10.85
N SER A 321 1.96 -7.48 9.97
CA SER A 321 3.16 -7.09 9.22
C SER A 321 3.21 -7.85 7.91
N PRO A 322 3.75 -7.27 6.81
CA PRO A 322 4.00 -7.98 5.57
C PRO A 322 5.08 -9.06 5.70
N VAL A 323 5.90 -9.00 6.74
CA VAL A 323 6.87 -10.06 7.05
C VAL A 323 6.18 -11.18 7.83
N LEU A 324 6.15 -12.37 7.23
CA LEU A 324 5.49 -13.54 7.80
C LEU A 324 6.50 -14.42 8.53
N SER A 325 6.21 -14.74 9.79
CA SER A 325 6.94 -15.76 10.54
C SER A 325 6.55 -17.17 10.06
N ASN A 326 7.34 -18.17 10.47
CA ASN A 326 7.04 -19.57 10.15
C ASN A 326 5.68 -19.99 10.70
N SER A 327 5.31 -19.56 11.89
CA SER A 327 4.01 -19.86 12.50
C SER A 327 2.85 -19.25 11.71
N LYS A 328 2.96 -18.01 11.25
CA LYS A 328 1.95 -17.37 10.41
C LYS A 328 1.84 -18.06 9.05
N MET A 329 2.96 -18.42 8.43
CA MET A 329 2.96 -19.14 7.16
C MET A 329 2.35 -20.55 7.31
N HIS A 330 2.60 -21.23 8.42
CA HIS A 330 1.94 -22.51 8.74
C HIS A 330 0.44 -22.34 8.89
N GLN A 331 -0.03 -21.33 9.62
CA GLN A 331 -1.45 -21.02 9.79
C GLN A 331 -2.12 -20.73 8.43
N ILE A 332 -1.47 -19.98 7.53
CA ILE A 332 -1.96 -19.73 6.17
C ILE A 332 -2.11 -21.05 5.41
N ARG A 333 -1.11 -21.94 5.48
CA ARG A 333 -1.15 -23.23 4.78
C ARG A 333 -2.20 -24.20 5.31
N THR A 334 -2.51 -24.11 6.59
CA THR A 334 -3.49 -24.99 7.27
C THR A 334 -4.87 -24.36 7.45
N LEU A 335 -5.08 -23.15 6.88
CA LEU A 335 -6.30 -22.37 7.07
C LEU A 335 -7.57 -23.13 6.63
N GLY A 336 -7.50 -23.94 5.55
CA GLY A 336 -8.61 -24.74 5.05
C GLY A 336 -9.84 -23.93 4.60
N ARG A 337 -9.69 -22.63 4.38
CA ARG A 337 -10.77 -21.72 4.00
C ARG A 337 -10.81 -21.57 2.47
N LYS A 338 -12.02 -21.72 1.91
CA LYS A 338 -12.26 -21.49 0.48
C LYS A 338 -11.92 -20.05 0.11
N GLY A 339 -11.26 -19.87 -1.03
CA GLY A 339 -10.83 -18.57 -1.52
C GLY A 339 -9.41 -18.19 -1.06
N TYR A 340 -8.70 -19.09 -0.36
CA TYR A 340 -7.31 -18.91 0.10
C TYR A 340 -6.42 -20.09 -0.31
N GLU A 341 -6.73 -20.68 -1.45
CA GLU A 341 -5.95 -21.78 -2.02
C GLU A 341 -4.57 -21.32 -2.44
N ILE A 342 -3.56 -22.14 -2.12
CA ILE A 342 -2.16 -21.83 -2.35
C ILE A 342 -1.67 -22.51 -3.62
N ALA A 343 -0.82 -21.82 -4.39
CA ALA A 343 0.07 -22.39 -5.38
C ALA A 343 1.52 -22.15 -4.95
N ASP A 344 2.32 -23.21 -4.89
CA ASP A 344 3.75 -23.13 -4.67
C ASP A 344 4.47 -23.10 -6.02
N ILE A 345 5.25 -22.04 -6.28
CA ILE A 345 5.97 -21.80 -7.53
C ILE A 345 7.47 -21.82 -7.24
N ASP A 346 8.21 -22.73 -7.90
CA ASP A 346 9.65 -22.86 -7.76
C ASP A 346 10.38 -21.89 -8.69
N LEU A 347 11.17 -20.99 -8.11
CA LEU A 347 11.98 -20.01 -8.84
C LEU A 347 13.30 -20.61 -9.37
N ASN A 348 13.61 -21.86 -9.03
CA ASN A 348 14.82 -22.52 -9.54
C ASN A 348 14.55 -23.06 -10.96
N TYR A 349 15.50 -22.88 -11.84
CA TYR A 349 15.42 -23.30 -13.22
C TYR A 349 16.67 -24.09 -13.66
N PRO A 350 16.54 -25.07 -14.57
CA PRO A 350 17.68 -25.77 -15.13
C PRO A 350 18.61 -24.78 -15.86
N VAL A 351 19.92 -24.90 -15.70
CA VAL A 351 20.90 -24.04 -16.37
C VAL A 351 20.68 -23.99 -17.89
N ALA A 352 20.29 -25.12 -18.48
CA ALA A 352 20.04 -25.22 -19.92
C ALA A 352 18.79 -24.46 -20.41
N GLU A 353 17.84 -24.16 -19.52
CA GLU A 353 16.62 -23.40 -19.88
C GLU A 353 16.95 -21.92 -20.12
N GLY A 354 17.85 -21.37 -19.36
CA GLY A 354 18.18 -19.95 -19.36
C GLY A 354 17.16 -19.10 -18.59
N LEU A 355 17.64 -17.95 -18.11
CA LEU A 355 16.88 -17.08 -17.21
C LEU A 355 15.60 -16.51 -17.85
N GLU A 356 15.68 -16.05 -19.08
CA GLU A 356 14.55 -15.40 -19.79
C GLU A 356 13.39 -16.38 -20.02
N ALA A 357 13.70 -17.59 -20.46
CA ALA A 357 12.69 -18.64 -20.66
C ALA A 357 12.09 -19.08 -19.33
N ALA A 358 12.90 -19.20 -18.29
CA ALA A 358 12.45 -19.54 -16.95
C ALA A 358 11.49 -18.49 -16.37
N ILE A 359 11.80 -17.20 -16.50
CA ILE A 359 10.91 -16.12 -16.04
C ILE A 359 9.58 -16.16 -16.80
N SER A 360 9.61 -16.36 -18.12
CA SER A 360 8.40 -16.46 -18.93
C SER A 360 7.52 -17.62 -18.48
N ARG A 361 8.11 -18.80 -18.26
CA ARG A 361 7.41 -19.99 -17.73
C ARG A 361 6.80 -19.75 -16.37
N ILE A 362 7.56 -19.13 -15.45
CA ILE A 362 7.10 -18.83 -14.08
C ILE A 362 5.92 -17.86 -14.11
N CYS A 363 5.94 -16.85 -14.98
CA CYS A 363 4.83 -15.91 -15.13
C CYS A 363 3.54 -16.61 -15.64
N GLU A 364 3.68 -17.49 -16.62
CA GLU A 364 2.53 -18.28 -17.12
C GLU A 364 2.00 -19.27 -16.07
N GLU A 365 2.89 -19.93 -15.32
CA GLU A 365 2.51 -20.80 -14.19
C GLU A 365 1.71 -20.03 -13.13
N ALA A 366 2.15 -18.81 -12.78
CA ALA A 366 1.46 -17.93 -11.86
C ALA A 366 0.05 -17.55 -12.38
N ALA A 367 -0.05 -17.15 -13.64
CA ALA A 367 -1.33 -16.79 -14.25
C ALA A 367 -2.29 -17.99 -14.35
N GLN A 368 -1.77 -19.17 -14.69
CA GLN A 368 -2.57 -20.38 -14.75
C GLN A 368 -3.07 -20.78 -13.36
N ALA A 369 -2.23 -20.69 -12.34
CA ALA A 369 -2.65 -20.97 -10.96
C ALA A 369 -3.84 -20.09 -10.53
N ILE A 370 -3.84 -18.80 -10.91
CA ILE A 370 -4.97 -17.90 -10.60
C ILE A 370 -6.23 -18.32 -11.38
N ARG A 371 -6.11 -18.66 -12.66
CA ARG A 371 -7.24 -19.17 -13.46
C ARG A 371 -7.83 -20.46 -12.90
N ASP A 372 -6.99 -21.28 -12.26
CA ASP A 372 -7.39 -22.51 -11.56
C ASP A 372 -7.95 -22.22 -10.15
N GLY A 373 -8.15 -20.96 -9.80
CA GLY A 373 -8.80 -20.53 -8.56
C GLY A 373 -7.84 -20.29 -7.37
N LYS A 374 -6.52 -20.41 -7.56
CA LYS A 374 -5.56 -20.11 -6.50
C LYS A 374 -5.50 -18.61 -6.22
N THR A 375 -5.45 -18.25 -4.95
CA THR A 375 -5.42 -16.83 -4.51
C THR A 375 -4.09 -16.45 -3.90
N LEU A 376 -3.36 -17.42 -3.34
CA LEU A 376 -2.07 -17.18 -2.70
C LEU A 376 -0.96 -17.85 -3.51
N LEU A 377 -0.11 -17.05 -4.14
CA LEU A 377 1.06 -17.52 -4.88
C LEU A 377 2.27 -17.48 -3.96
N VAL A 378 2.77 -18.63 -3.55
CA VAL A 378 4.00 -18.75 -2.75
C VAL A 378 5.16 -19.04 -3.70
N ILE A 379 5.97 -18.04 -3.98
CA ILE A 379 7.14 -18.17 -4.85
C ILE A 379 8.39 -18.40 -4.00
N SER A 380 9.26 -19.33 -4.40
CA SER A 380 10.44 -19.66 -3.59
C SER A 380 11.66 -20.06 -4.41
N ASP A 381 12.82 -19.50 -4.04
CA ASP A 381 14.16 -19.84 -4.56
C ASP A 381 14.92 -20.84 -3.68
N ARG A 382 14.35 -21.30 -2.56
CA ARG A 382 15.06 -22.04 -1.50
C ARG A 382 15.39 -23.50 -1.83
N LYS A 383 14.87 -24.07 -2.90
CA LYS A 383 15.11 -25.46 -3.29
C LYS A 383 16.39 -25.60 -4.12
N ILE A 384 17.55 -25.37 -3.49
CA ILE A 384 18.85 -25.51 -4.14
C ILE A 384 19.09 -26.95 -4.54
N ARG A 385 19.51 -27.19 -5.79
CA ARG A 385 19.86 -28.50 -6.33
C ARG A 385 20.86 -28.40 -7.46
N GLU A 386 21.64 -29.46 -7.66
CA GLU A 386 22.65 -29.52 -8.73
C GLU A 386 22.00 -29.35 -10.11
N GLY A 387 22.65 -28.59 -10.99
CA GLY A 387 22.16 -28.31 -12.34
C GLY A 387 21.08 -27.23 -12.43
N PHE A 388 20.69 -26.58 -11.30
CA PHE A 388 19.72 -25.52 -11.25
C PHE A 388 20.30 -24.22 -10.69
N LEU A 389 19.73 -23.10 -11.15
CA LEU A 389 20.03 -21.76 -10.64
C LEU A 389 18.75 -21.11 -10.08
N PRO A 390 18.83 -20.36 -8.98
CA PRO A 390 17.71 -19.57 -8.51
C PRO A 390 17.55 -18.31 -9.39
N ALA A 391 16.36 -18.06 -9.91
CA ALA A 391 16.04 -16.73 -10.42
C ALA A 391 15.88 -15.76 -9.26
N ASN A 392 16.44 -14.55 -9.37
CA ASN A 392 16.38 -13.58 -8.29
C ASN A 392 14.93 -13.26 -7.92
N ALA A 393 14.58 -13.45 -6.65
CA ALA A 393 13.20 -13.34 -6.17
C ALA A 393 12.59 -11.94 -6.40
N ALA A 394 13.37 -10.86 -6.23
CA ALA A 394 12.89 -9.50 -6.48
C ALA A 394 12.53 -9.29 -7.96
N MET A 395 13.41 -9.73 -8.86
CA MET A 395 13.19 -9.63 -10.30
C MET A 395 11.97 -10.45 -10.75
N VAL A 396 11.83 -11.68 -10.27
CA VAL A 396 10.69 -12.54 -10.62
C VAL A 396 9.38 -12.01 -10.04
N THR A 397 9.40 -11.46 -8.82
CA THR A 397 8.22 -10.82 -8.24
C THR A 397 7.72 -9.68 -9.11
N GLY A 398 8.63 -8.80 -9.56
CA GLY A 398 8.30 -7.72 -10.50
C GLY A 398 7.77 -8.25 -11.84
N ALA A 399 8.38 -9.30 -12.40
CA ALA A 399 7.94 -9.90 -13.64
C ALA A 399 6.52 -10.49 -13.53
N ILE A 400 6.25 -11.29 -12.48
CA ILE A 400 4.91 -11.84 -12.21
C ILE A 400 3.90 -10.70 -12.02
N HIS A 401 4.24 -9.68 -11.23
CA HIS A 401 3.37 -8.54 -10.96
C HIS A 401 2.92 -7.86 -12.26
N HIS A 402 3.84 -7.48 -13.12
CA HIS A 402 3.53 -6.82 -14.39
C HIS A 402 2.81 -7.75 -15.37
N PHE A 403 3.20 -9.03 -15.42
CA PHE A 403 2.51 -10.01 -16.25
C PHE A 403 1.04 -10.15 -15.85
N LEU A 404 0.76 -10.25 -14.56
CA LEU A 404 -0.60 -10.36 -14.04
C LEU A 404 -1.42 -9.08 -14.25
N ILE A 405 -0.81 -7.90 -14.21
CA ILE A 405 -1.48 -6.63 -14.57
C ILE A 405 -1.93 -6.68 -16.02
N ASN A 406 -1.02 -7.04 -16.93
CA ASN A 406 -1.32 -7.13 -18.35
C ASN A 406 -2.36 -8.20 -18.69
N ALA A 407 -2.43 -9.26 -17.88
CA ALA A 407 -3.43 -10.32 -17.99
C ALA A 407 -4.78 -10.00 -17.30
N GLY A 408 -4.90 -8.85 -16.60
CA GLY A 408 -6.07 -8.48 -15.83
C GLY A 408 -6.30 -9.34 -14.56
N LEU A 409 -5.27 -10.03 -14.08
CA LEU A 409 -5.36 -11.01 -12.97
C LEU A 409 -4.73 -10.52 -11.66
N ARG A 410 -4.05 -9.36 -11.65
CA ARG A 410 -3.24 -8.95 -10.50
C ARG A 410 -4.01 -8.82 -9.21
N THR A 411 -5.24 -8.38 -9.26
CA THR A 411 -6.12 -8.15 -8.10
C THR A 411 -6.85 -9.41 -7.61
N ASP A 412 -6.67 -10.53 -8.32
CA ASP A 412 -7.23 -11.83 -7.94
C ASP A 412 -6.32 -12.67 -7.06
N ALA A 413 -5.04 -12.27 -6.90
CA ALA A 413 -4.07 -13.02 -6.10
C ALA A 413 -3.09 -12.13 -5.35
N ASN A 414 -2.51 -12.74 -4.31
CA ASN A 414 -1.43 -12.16 -3.51
C ASN A 414 -0.16 -12.98 -3.71
N ILE A 415 0.97 -12.29 -3.81
CA ILE A 415 2.30 -12.91 -3.96
C ILE A 415 2.95 -12.96 -2.58
N ILE A 416 3.35 -14.16 -2.14
CA ILE A 416 4.11 -14.40 -0.92
C ILE A 416 5.48 -14.90 -1.34
N VAL A 417 6.53 -14.21 -0.94
CA VAL A 417 7.90 -14.56 -1.29
C VAL A 417 8.56 -15.29 -0.14
N LYS A 418 9.06 -16.50 -0.42
CA LYS A 418 9.87 -17.30 0.50
C LYS A 418 11.27 -17.45 -0.08
N THR A 419 12.13 -16.50 0.24
CA THR A 419 13.47 -16.40 -0.35
C THR A 419 14.58 -16.78 0.61
N ALA A 420 15.74 -17.15 0.07
CA ALA A 420 17.01 -17.26 0.78
C ALA A 420 17.87 -16.00 0.65
N LEU A 421 17.40 -14.97 -0.04
CA LEU A 421 18.03 -13.65 -0.02
C LEU A 421 18.05 -13.12 1.42
N ALA A 422 19.21 -12.66 1.87
CA ALA A 422 19.42 -12.28 3.25
C ALA A 422 19.46 -10.76 3.47
N SER A 423 19.52 -9.95 2.39
CA SER A 423 19.63 -8.52 2.52
C SER A 423 18.26 -7.88 2.79
N LYS A 424 18.26 -6.86 3.63
CA LYS A 424 17.07 -6.06 3.97
C LYS A 424 16.41 -5.42 2.73
N VAL A 425 17.22 -4.92 1.82
CA VAL A 425 16.75 -4.27 0.59
C VAL A 425 16.01 -5.27 -0.29
N ASP A 426 16.50 -6.51 -0.37
CA ASP A 426 15.84 -7.57 -1.12
C ASP A 426 14.48 -7.94 -0.54
N ILE A 427 14.37 -8.02 0.80
CA ILE A 427 13.10 -8.31 1.47
C ILE A 427 12.08 -7.22 1.19
N VAL A 428 12.44 -5.96 1.35
CA VAL A 428 11.55 -4.82 1.12
C VAL A 428 11.11 -4.75 -0.33
N ASN A 429 12.04 -4.83 -1.28
CA ASN A 429 11.72 -4.81 -2.72
C ASN A 429 10.87 -6.00 -3.15
N THR A 430 11.00 -7.15 -2.48
CA THR A 430 10.28 -8.37 -2.85
C THR A 430 8.88 -8.43 -2.25
N VAL A 431 8.68 -7.89 -1.04
CA VAL A 431 7.39 -7.92 -0.34
C VAL A 431 6.49 -6.74 -0.71
N LEU A 432 7.08 -5.61 -1.08
CA LEU A 432 6.36 -4.36 -1.34
C LEU A 432 6.75 -3.74 -2.70
N PRO A 433 6.59 -4.44 -3.83
CA PRO A 433 7.06 -3.93 -5.13
C PRO A 433 6.47 -2.56 -5.52
N ASP A 434 5.36 -2.15 -4.93
CA ASP A 434 4.68 -0.90 -5.26
C ASP A 434 4.63 0.15 -4.13
N ASN A 435 5.05 -0.20 -2.92
CA ASN A 435 4.95 0.70 -1.76
C ASN A 435 6.29 1.31 -1.32
N VAL A 436 7.40 0.93 -1.92
CA VAL A 436 8.76 1.34 -1.49
C VAL A 436 9.12 2.77 -1.94
N HIS A 437 8.29 3.41 -2.75
CA HIS A 437 8.56 4.78 -3.21
C HIS A 437 7.91 5.87 -2.37
N SER A 438 7.41 5.56 -1.19
CA SER A 438 6.64 6.49 -0.36
C SER A 438 7.19 6.74 1.03
N SER A 439 8.48 6.64 1.23
CA SER A 439 9.10 7.13 2.49
C SER A 439 10.25 8.08 2.24
#